data_32e594dc20928a3534d07a74ce5d73d0
#
_entry.id   32e594dc20928a3534d07a74ce5d73d0
#
_cell.length_a   1.000
_cell.length_b   1.000
_cell.length_c   1.000
_cell.angle_alpha   90.00
_cell.angle_beta   90.00
_cell.angle_gamma   90.00
#
_symmetry.space_group_name_H-M   'P 1'
#
loop_
_entity.id
_entity.type
_entity.pdbx_description
1 polymer ?
#
loop_
_entity_poly.entity_id
_entity_poly.type
_entity_poly.pdbx_seq_one_letter_code
_entity_poly.pdbx_strand_id
1 'polypeptide(L)'
;KQYFHRYPGIYEYMQRTRQVALEQGFVETILGRRLYTPDIDARNMMVRKGAERAAINAPLQGSAADIIKMAMIEVDKILPKDQAKMLLQVHDELVFEVDADIADELAPKLAEVMQSVVKLSVPLIVEVGKGMNWDEAH
;
A
#
# COMPACT_ATOMS: atom_id res chain seq x y z
N LYS A 1 -11.93 23.00 -0.76
CA LYS A 1 -11.70 23.73 0.50
C LYS A 1 -12.56 23.19 1.63
N GLN A 2 -13.86 22.91 1.39
CA GLN A 2 -14.73 22.34 2.43
C GLN A 2 -14.22 20.98 2.94
N TYR A 3 -13.63 20.18 2.07
CA TYR A 3 -13.03 18.90 2.44
C TYR A 3 -11.94 19.06 3.48
N PHE A 4 -11.03 20.03 3.29
CA PHE A 4 -9.93 20.26 4.22
C PHE A 4 -10.40 20.81 5.57
N HIS A 5 -11.43 21.63 5.59
CA HIS A 5 -12.03 22.09 6.84
C HIS A 5 -12.66 20.95 7.63
N ARG A 6 -13.25 19.99 6.92
CA ARG A 6 -13.88 18.82 7.53
C ARG A 6 -12.85 17.82 8.08
N TYR A 7 -11.68 17.74 7.46
CA TYR A 7 -10.61 16.79 7.83
C TYR A 7 -9.31 17.53 8.01
N PRO A 8 -9.12 18.27 9.12
CA PRO A 8 -7.94 19.11 9.31
C PRO A 8 -6.63 18.31 9.35
N GLY A 9 -6.65 17.07 9.84
CA GLY A 9 -5.46 16.21 9.85
C GLY A 9 -4.91 15.91 8.46
N ILE A 10 -5.78 15.78 7.46
CA ILE A 10 -5.37 15.59 6.07
C ILE A 10 -4.66 16.83 5.55
N TYR A 11 -5.23 18.00 5.81
CA TYR A 11 -4.62 19.28 5.39
C TYR A 11 -3.24 19.47 6.01
N GLU A 12 -3.11 19.23 7.30
CA GLU A 12 -1.84 19.33 8.01
C GLU A 12 -0.81 18.36 7.45
N TYR A 13 -1.22 17.12 7.14
CA TYR A 13 -0.35 16.13 6.52
C TYR A 13 0.17 16.63 5.17
N MET A 14 -0.70 17.19 4.35
CA MET A 14 -0.33 17.72 3.03
C MET A 14 0.69 18.83 3.15
N GLN A 15 0.47 19.78 4.06
CA GLN A 15 1.37 20.92 4.26
C GLN A 15 2.72 20.46 4.80
N ARG A 16 2.72 19.57 5.76
CA ARG A 16 3.94 19.02 6.35
C ARG A 16 4.75 18.24 5.32
N THR A 17 4.07 17.42 4.49
CA THR A 17 4.74 16.64 3.46
C THR A 17 5.39 17.55 2.41
N ARG A 18 4.71 18.60 1.98
CA ARG A 18 5.28 19.59 1.07
C ARG A 18 6.54 20.23 1.66
N GLN A 19 6.46 20.62 2.92
CA GLN A 19 7.58 21.27 3.62
C GLN A 19 8.78 20.34 3.74
N VAL A 20 8.55 19.10 4.13
CA VAL A 20 9.60 18.08 4.23
C VAL A 20 10.25 17.82 2.87
N ALA A 21 9.44 17.67 1.82
CA ALA A 21 9.95 17.45 0.47
C ALA A 21 10.81 18.64 0.00
N LEU A 22 10.39 19.86 0.29
CA LEU A 22 11.13 21.07 -0.09
C LEU A 22 12.46 21.16 0.65
N GLU A 23 12.49 20.87 1.95
CA GLU A 23 13.68 20.98 2.78
C GLU A 23 14.73 19.93 2.47
N GLN A 24 14.34 18.67 2.27
CA GLN A 24 15.29 17.57 2.12
C GLN A 24 15.33 16.94 0.74
N GLY A 25 14.41 17.30 -0.16
CA GLY A 25 14.39 16.78 -1.53
C GLY A 25 13.84 15.38 -1.69
N PHE A 26 13.28 14.80 -0.63
CA PHE A 26 12.64 13.49 -0.67
C PHE A 26 11.57 13.37 0.42
N VAL A 27 10.70 12.39 0.25
CA VAL A 27 9.76 11.93 1.27
C VAL A 27 10.03 10.46 1.55
N GLU A 28 9.46 9.92 2.64
CA GLU A 28 9.71 8.53 3.03
C GLU A 28 8.41 7.75 3.16
N THR A 29 8.49 6.45 2.84
CA THR A 29 7.40 5.52 3.12
C THR A 29 7.38 5.17 4.62
N ILE A 30 6.34 4.46 5.03
CA ILE A 30 6.20 3.97 6.41
C ILE A 30 7.38 3.11 6.86
N LEU A 31 8.06 2.45 5.92
CA LEU A 31 9.24 1.62 6.19
C LEU A 31 10.56 2.38 6.01
N GLY A 32 10.50 3.70 5.76
CA GLY A 32 11.68 4.55 5.64
C GLY A 32 12.33 4.56 4.27
N ARG A 33 11.70 4.00 3.24
CA ARG A 33 12.24 4.05 1.89
C ARG A 33 12.09 5.45 1.33
N ARG A 34 13.17 6.03 0.80
CA ARG A 34 13.17 7.39 0.27
C ARG A 34 12.58 7.47 -1.13
N LEU A 35 11.77 8.50 -1.34
CA LEU A 35 11.14 8.81 -2.62
C LEU A 35 11.52 10.25 -2.96
N TYR A 36 12.41 10.43 -3.93
CA TYR A 36 12.96 11.73 -4.27
C TYR A 36 11.95 12.61 -5.00
N THR A 37 12.04 13.92 -4.77
CA THR A 37 11.11 14.92 -5.31
C THR A 37 11.88 15.99 -6.10
N PRO A 38 12.45 15.66 -7.28
CA PRO A 38 13.41 16.52 -7.96
C PRO A 38 12.85 17.88 -8.42
N ASP A 39 11.55 17.95 -8.71
CA ASP A 39 10.92 19.17 -9.25
C ASP A 39 10.16 19.98 -8.20
N ILE A 40 10.36 19.69 -6.91
CA ILE A 40 9.58 20.31 -5.84
C ILE A 40 9.82 21.82 -5.73
N ASP A 41 10.99 22.30 -6.17
CA ASP A 41 11.37 23.70 -6.16
C ASP A 41 11.42 24.31 -7.58
N ALA A 42 10.78 23.68 -8.57
CA ALA A 42 10.78 24.16 -9.95
C ALA A 42 10.19 25.57 -10.05
N ARG A 43 10.76 26.40 -10.91
CA ARG A 43 10.26 27.76 -11.15
C ARG A 43 8.94 27.75 -11.89
N ASN A 44 8.75 26.79 -12.80
CA ASN A 44 7.48 26.63 -13.51
C ASN A 44 6.42 26.15 -12.52
N MET A 45 5.36 26.94 -12.37
CA MET A 45 4.33 26.66 -11.38
C MET A 45 3.59 25.35 -11.65
N MET A 46 3.35 25.00 -12.90
CA MET A 46 2.66 23.75 -13.26
C MET A 46 3.52 22.54 -12.89
N VAL A 47 4.81 22.59 -13.19
CA VAL A 47 5.77 21.53 -12.86
C VAL A 47 5.87 21.38 -11.34
N ARG A 48 6.03 22.52 -10.64
CA ARG A 48 6.15 22.50 -9.17
C ARG A 48 4.90 21.94 -8.49
N LYS A 49 3.70 22.34 -8.93
CA LYS A 49 2.45 21.82 -8.35
C LYS A 49 2.28 20.33 -8.63
N GLY A 50 2.69 19.87 -9.80
CA GLY A 50 2.71 18.43 -10.11
C GLY A 50 3.63 17.67 -9.18
N ALA A 51 4.82 18.20 -8.93
CA ALA A 51 5.78 17.62 -7.99
C ALA A 51 5.25 17.61 -6.56
N GLU A 52 4.57 18.67 -6.13
CA GLU A 52 3.94 18.73 -4.80
C GLU A 52 2.87 17.66 -4.63
N ARG A 53 2.01 17.46 -5.64
CA ARG A 53 1.00 16.39 -5.60
C ARG A 53 1.64 15.02 -5.54
N ALA A 54 2.68 14.80 -6.34
CA ALA A 54 3.42 13.55 -6.33
C ALA A 54 4.06 13.31 -4.97
N ALA A 55 4.64 14.33 -4.34
CA ALA A 55 5.26 14.23 -3.03
C ALA A 55 4.25 13.88 -1.93
N ILE A 56 3.01 14.36 -2.03
CA ILE A 56 1.94 14.04 -1.08
C ILE A 56 1.48 12.59 -1.25
N ASN A 57 1.33 12.15 -2.50
CA ASN A 57 0.84 10.80 -2.80
C ASN A 57 1.91 9.72 -2.65
N ALA A 58 3.16 10.04 -2.90
CA ALA A 58 4.25 9.06 -2.92
C ALA A 58 4.39 8.27 -1.62
N PRO A 59 4.35 8.88 -0.42
CA PRO A 59 4.41 8.10 0.82
C PRO A 59 3.26 7.12 0.97
N LEU A 60 2.05 7.51 0.55
CA LEU A 60 0.86 6.64 0.62
C LEU A 60 0.98 5.46 -0.32
N GLN A 61 1.30 5.72 -1.59
CA GLN A 61 1.46 4.66 -2.60
C GLN A 61 2.68 3.80 -2.31
N GLY A 62 3.79 4.44 -1.93
CA GLY A 62 5.02 3.73 -1.58
C GLY A 62 4.85 2.87 -0.35
N SER A 63 4.14 3.34 0.66
CA SER A 63 3.85 2.55 1.86
C SER A 63 2.96 1.37 1.54
N ALA A 64 1.94 1.55 0.70
CA ALA A 64 1.10 0.45 0.25
C ALA A 64 1.91 -0.60 -0.50
N ALA A 65 2.82 -0.18 -1.39
CA ALA A 65 3.70 -1.08 -2.12
C ALA A 65 4.64 -1.85 -1.18
N ASP A 66 5.19 -1.17 -0.18
CA ASP A 66 6.08 -1.80 0.80
C ASP A 66 5.33 -2.84 1.64
N ILE A 67 4.11 -2.52 2.06
CA ILE A 67 3.25 -3.42 2.83
C ILE A 67 2.92 -4.68 2.00
N ILE A 68 2.54 -4.51 0.73
CA ILE A 68 2.19 -5.66 -0.11
C ILE A 68 3.40 -6.56 -0.36
N LYS A 69 4.60 -6.00 -0.53
CA LYS A 69 5.83 -6.78 -0.67
C LYS A 69 6.14 -7.58 0.58
N MET A 70 6.01 -6.97 1.76
CA MET A 70 6.18 -7.68 3.03
C MET A 70 5.15 -8.79 3.19
N ALA A 71 3.89 -8.49 2.82
CA ALA A 71 2.82 -9.48 2.85
C ALA A 71 3.15 -10.68 1.96
N MET A 72 3.66 -10.45 0.75
CA MET A 72 4.08 -11.51 -0.16
C MET A 72 5.15 -12.41 0.45
N ILE A 73 6.14 -11.82 1.09
CA ILE A 73 7.23 -12.57 1.73
C ILE A 73 6.70 -13.43 2.88
N GLU A 74 5.90 -12.85 3.76
CA GLU A 74 5.39 -13.57 4.93
C GLU A 74 4.38 -14.65 4.55
N VAL A 75 3.53 -14.37 3.57
CA VAL A 75 2.57 -15.35 3.06
C VAL A 75 3.30 -16.52 2.39
N ASP A 76 4.35 -16.24 1.63
CA ASP A 76 5.12 -17.28 0.96
C ASP A 76 5.71 -18.29 1.95
N LYS A 77 6.08 -17.84 3.14
CA LYS A 77 6.63 -18.70 4.19
C LYS A 77 5.62 -19.73 4.71
N ILE A 78 4.33 -19.42 4.68
CA ILE A 78 3.30 -20.30 5.26
C ILE A 78 2.48 -21.05 4.22
N LEU A 79 2.66 -20.77 2.90
CA LEU A 79 1.92 -21.44 1.86
C LEU A 79 2.29 -22.93 1.79
N PRO A 80 1.31 -23.84 1.81
CA PRO A 80 1.56 -25.25 1.50
C PRO A 80 1.80 -25.40 -0.01
N LYS A 81 3.06 -25.44 -0.41
CA LYS A 81 3.52 -25.31 -1.81
C LYS A 81 2.94 -26.34 -2.77
N ASP A 82 2.54 -27.50 -2.25
CA ASP A 82 1.91 -28.57 -3.04
C ASP A 82 0.40 -28.34 -3.25
N GLN A 83 -0.22 -27.44 -2.48
CA GLN A 83 -1.67 -27.20 -2.49
C GLN A 83 -2.05 -25.76 -2.79
N ALA A 84 -1.10 -24.83 -2.75
CA ALA A 84 -1.38 -23.42 -2.96
C ALA A 84 -0.22 -22.72 -3.63
N LYS A 85 -0.52 -21.80 -4.53
CA LYS A 85 0.47 -20.97 -5.22
C LYS A 85 0.03 -19.52 -5.23
N MET A 86 0.97 -18.62 -4.99
CA MET A 86 0.75 -17.20 -5.22
C MET A 86 1.00 -16.92 -6.69
N LEU A 87 -0.03 -16.53 -7.43
CA LEU A 87 0.04 -16.40 -8.88
C LEU A 87 0.55 -15.04 -9.32
N LEU A 88 -0.04 -13.98 -8.76
CA LEU A 88 0.33 -12.63 -9.17
C LEU A 88 -0.13 -11.60 -8.14
N GLN A 89 0.43 -10.41 -8.29
CA GLN A 89 0.05 -9.23 -7.52
C GLN A 89 -0.49 -8.20 -8.51
N VAL A 90 -1.70 -7.70 -8.25
CA VAL A 90 -2.36 -6.68 -9.06
C VAL A 90 -2.76 -5.54 -8.15
N HIS A 91 -2.19 -4.34 -8.35
CA HIS A 91 -2.40 -3.18 -7.49
C HIS A 91 -2.09 -3.53 -6.03
N ASP A 92 -3.09 -3.53 -5.17
CA ASP A 92 -2.98 -3.87 -3.75
C ASP A 92 -3.55 -5.25 -3.42
N GLU A 93 -3.73 -6.09 -4.43
CA GLU A 93 -4.29 -7.44 -4.28
C GLU A 93 -3.23 -8.52 -4.50
N LEU A 94 -3.34 -9.61 -3.76
CA LEU A 94 -2.62 -10.85 -4.01
C LEU A 94 -3.59 -11.92 -4.47
N VAL A 95 -3.24 -12.60 -5.55
CA VAL A 95 -4.08 -13.64 -6.15
C VAL A 95 -3.40 -14.99 -5.98
N PHE A 96 -4.16 -15.95 -5.46
CA PHE A 96 -3.67 -17.30 -5.15
C PHE A 96 -4.49 -18.34 -5.89
N GLU A 97 -3.83 -19.42 -6.28
CA GLU A 97 -4.49 -20.65 -6.68
C GLU A 97 -4.36 -21.64 -5.53
N VAL A 98 -5.48 -22.13 -5.01
CA VAL A 98 -5.53 -22.95 -3.81
C VAL A 98 -6.41 -24.15 -4.07
N ASP A 99 -5.99 -25.34 -3.60
CA ASP A 99 -6.84 -26.53 -3.63
C ASP A 99 -8.13 -26.29 -2.86
N ALA A 100 -9.27 -26.69 -3.44
CA ALA A 100 -10.58 -26.43 -2.85
C ALA A 100 -10.72 -27.00 -1.45
N ASP A 101 -10.05 -28.11 -1.16
CA ASP A 101 -10.11 -28.81 0.14
C ASP A 101 -9.62 -27.93 1.30
N ILE A 102 -8.67 -27.04 1.04
CA ILE A 102 -8.04 -26.23 2.09
C ILE A 102 -8.37 -24.74 1.97
N ALA A 103 -9.11 -24.33 0.95
CA ALA A 103 -9.36 -22.91 0.69
C ALA A 103 -10.03 -22.21 1.86
N ASP A 104 -11.07 -22.79 2.44
CA ASP A 104 -11.82 -22.20 3.55
C ASP A 104 -11.00 -22.13 4.84
N GLU A 105 -10.04 -23.03 5.02
CA GLU A 105 -9.15 -23.05 6.17
C GLU A 105 -7.98 -22.08 5.97
N LEU A 106 -7.44 -22.04 4.76
CA LEU A 106 -6.24 -21.26 4.47
C LEU A 106 -6.53 -19.77 4.34
N ALA A 107 -7.66 -19.36 3.77
CA ALA A 107 -7.96 -17.96 3.53
C ALA A 107 -7.89 -17.08 4.79
N PRO A 108 -8.47 -17.47 5.94
CA PRO A 108 -8.34 -16.67 7.16
C PRO A 108 -6.90 -16.55 7.65
N LYS A 109 -6.10 -17.60 7.50
CA LYS A 109 -4.67 -17.59 7.90
C LYS A 109 -3.88 -16.60 7.06
N LEU A 110 -4.11 -16.58 5.75
CA LEU A 110 -3.45 -15.64 4.86
C LEU A 110 -3.85 -14.19 5.19
N ALA A 111 -5.12 -13.95 5.44
CA ALA A 111 -5.62 -12.63 5.82
C ALA A 111 -4.97 -12.15 7.13
N GLU A 112 -4.87 -13.02 8.13
CA GLU A 112 -4.23 -12.70 9.40
C GLU A 112 -2.76 -12.33 9.23
N VAL A 113 -2.02 -13.10 8.45
CA VAL A 113 -0.61 -12.82 8.14
C VAL A 113 -0.48 -11.47 7.45
N MET A 114 -1.31 -11.20 6.43
CA MET A 114 -1.27 -9.93 5.70
C MET A 114 -1.59 -8.74 6.59
N GLN A 115 -2.52 -8.89 7.53
CA GLN A 115 -2.88 -7.83 8.47
C GLN A 115 -1.81 -7.57 9.51
N SER A 116 -0.92 -8.52 9.76
CA SER A 116 0.07 -8.48 10.83
C SER A 116 1.45 -8.01 10.38
N VAL A 117 1.67 -7.76 9.08
CA VAL A 117 3.01 -7.46 8.55
C VAL A 117 3.57 -6.13 9.04
N VAL A 118 2.70 -5.18 9.36
CA VAL A 118 3.10 -3.86 9.85
C VAL A 118 2.17 -3.46 10.99
N LYS A 119 2.75 -2.90 12.06
CA LYS A 119 1.96 -2.30 13.14
C LYS A 119 1.62 -0.87 12.76
N LEU A 120 0.32 -0.60 12.64
CA LEU A 120 -0.19 0.73 12.36
C LEU A 120 -1.09 1.19 13.49
N SER A 121 -1.25 2.51 13.64
CA SER A 121 -2.17 3.09 14.61
C SER A 121 -3.64 2.78 14.27
N VAL A 122 -3.91 2.51 12.99
CA VAL A 122 -5.22 2.08 12.49
C VAL A 122 -5.09 0.63 12.01
N PRO A 123 -6.04 -0.26 12.35
CA PRO A 123 -5.98 -1.65 11.90
C PRO A 123 -5.96 -1.76 10.38
N LEU A 124 -5.10 -2.65 9.88
CA LEU A 124 -5.06 -2.99 8.47
C LEU A 124 -6.09 -4.09 8.22
N ILE A 125 -7.08 -3.80 7.37
CA ILE A 125 -8.16 -4.74 7.08
C ILE A 125 -7.91 -5.37 5.72
N VAL A 126 -8.01 -6.71 5.66
CA VAL A 126 -7.85 -7.48 4.43
C VAL A 126 -9.20 -8.12 4.06
N GLU A 127 -9.69 -7.80 2.89
CA GLU A 127 -10.89 -8.42 2.34
C GLU A 127 -10.51 -9.66 1.54
N VAL A 128 -11.30 -10.72 1.68
CA VAL A 128 -11.05 -12.00 1.02
C VAL A 128 -12.24 -12.32 0.10
N GLY A 129 -11.94 -12.51 -1.18
CA GLY A 129 -12.88 -13.02 -2.15
C GLY A 129 -12.41 -14.38 -2.64
N LYS A 130 -13.33 -15.27 -3.00
CA LYS A 130 -13.00 -16.59 -3.57
C LYS A 130 -13.95 -16.96 -4.68
N GLY A 131 -13.47 -17.75 -5.63
CA GLY A 131 -14.26 -18.18 -6.78
C GLY A 131 -13.46 -19.15 -7.62
N MET A 132 -14.09 -19.67 -8.64
CA MET A 132 -13.46 -20.61 -9.58
C MET A 132 -12.49 -19.89 -10.53
N ASN A 133 -12.63 -18.57 -10.67
CA ASN A 133 -11.74 -17.71 -11.45
C ASN A 133 -11.67 -16.33 -10.81
N TRP A 134 -10.83 -15.45 -11.36
CA TRP A 134 -10.63 -14.12 -10.82
C TRP A 134 -11.91 -13.29 -10.79
N ASP A 135 -12.70 -13.35 -11.85
CA ASP A 135 -13.95 -12.57 -11.91
C ASP A 135 -14.92 -12.98 -10.79
N GLU A 136 -15.02 -14.27 -10.50
CA GLU A 136 -15.86 -14.76 -9.39
C GLU A 136 -15.32 -14.35 -8.03
N ALA A 137 -13.99 -14.26 -7.88
CA ALA A 137 -13.35 -13.87 -6.62
C ALA A 137 -13.51 -12.38 -6.31
N HIS A 138 -13.77 -11.57 -7.32
CA HIS A 138 -14.07 -10.17 -7.14
C HIS A 138 -15.57 -9.98 -6.96
#